data_44384379cd85795574ce34ea710a3a16
#
_entry.id   44384379cd85795574ce34ea710a3a16
#
_cell.length_a   1.000
_cell.length_b   1.000
_cell.length_c   1.000
_cell.angle_alpha   90.00
_cell.angle_beta   90.00
_cell.angle_gamma   90.00
#
_symmetry.space_group_name_H-M   'P 1'
#
loop_
_entity.id
_entity.type
_entity.pdbx_description
1 polymer ?
#
loop_
_entity_poly.entity_id
_entity_poly.type
_entity_poly.pdbx_seq_one_letter_code
_entity_poly.pdbx_strand_id
1 'polypeptide(L)'
;LIGYMDALRAEVDQIHNIKVTNILPGSVATDVARNALTGNGSKRGISDAVIDAGDDPMDCAKCIWEAVNADKPEYIYAKEMEMGLAQMRHADPDAFFEAIAGFGAQTVEAYWKEKDTM
;
A
#
# COMPACT_ATOMS: atom_id res chain seq x y z
N LEU A 1 10.10 6.00 2.22
CA LEU A 1 10.73 4.85 1.53
C LEU A 1 11.01 5.17 0.05
N ILE A 2 10.03 5.64 -0.74
CA ILE A 2 10.19 5.95 -2.18
C ILE A 2 11.39 6.87 -2.41
N GLY A 3 11.44 8.04 -1.77
CA GLY A 3 12.56 8.98 -1.96
C GLY A 3 13.94 8.39 -1.65
N TYR A 4 14.04 7.47 -0.67
CA TYR A 4 15.28 6.76 -0.40
C TYR A 4 15.64 5.80 -1.57
N MET A 5 14.66 5.07 -2.08
CA MET A 5 14.86 4.14 -3.20
C MET A 5 15.18 4.86 -4.51
N ASP A 6 14.61 6.04 -4.73
CA ASP A 6 14.95 6.89 -5.87
C ASP A 6 16.39 7.38 -5.81
N ALA A 7 16.86 7.82 -4.63
CA ALA A 7 18.25 8.19 -4.41
C ALA A 7 19.19 6.99 -4.63
N LEU A 8 18.89 5.85 -4.04
CA LEU A 8 19.66 4.62 -4.25
C LEU A 8 19.72 4.24 -5.74
N ARG A 9 18.59 4.30 -6.45
CA ARG A 9 18.54 4.04 -7.88
C ARG A 9 19.49 4.96 -8.66
N ALA A 10 19.47 6.27 -8.36
CA ALA A 10 20.34 7.24 -9.02
C ALA A 10 21.84 6.91 -8.82
N GLU A 11 22.20 6.35 -7.67
CA GLU A 11 23.59 5.99 -7.37
C GLU A 11 24.04 4.69 -8.06
N VAL A 12 23.15 3.67 -8.17
CA VAL A 12 23.57 2.32 -8.57
C VAL A 12 23.25 1.95 -10.01
N ASP A 13 22.30 2.63 -10.66
CA ASP A 13 21.81 2.24 -11.99
C ASP A 13 22.89 2.33 -13.05
N GLN A 14 23.52 3.51 -13.21
CA GLN A 14 24.51 3.76 -14.27
C GLN A 14 25.84 3.08 -14.01
N ILE A 15 26.29 3.05 -12.77
CA ILE A 15 27.65 2.60 -12.40
C ILE A 15 27.68 1.09 -12.20
N HIS A 16 26.64 0.54 -11.56
CA HIS A 16 26.60 -0.85 -11.13
C HIS A 16 25.61 -1.72 -11.90
N ASN A 17 24.86 -1.12 -12.82
CA ASN A 17 23.77 -1.77 -13.56
C ASN A 17 22.77 -2.51 -12.63
N ILE A 18 22.49 -1.91 -11.47
CA ILE A 18 21.52 -2.42 -10.51
C ILE A 18 20.21 -1.64 -10.70
N LYS A 19 19.13 -2.36 -11.00
CA LYS A 19 17.81 -1.78 -11.19
C LYS A 19 17.03 -1.78 -9.88
N VAL A 20 16.33 -0.69 -9.60
CA VAL A 20 15.44 -0.55 -8.45
C VAL A 20 14.04 -0.30 -8.98
N THR A 21 13.09 -1.15 -8.58
CA THR A 21 11.68 -1.04 -8.93
C THR A 21 10.87 -0.78 -7.65
N ASN A 22 10.23 0.37 -7.57
CA ASN A 22 9.30 0.67 -6.50
C ASN A 22 7.93 0.04 -6.81
N ILE A 23 7.44 -0.83 -5.95
CA ILE A 23 6.10 -1.41 -6.06
C ILE A 23 5.18 -0.76 -5.04
N LEU A 24 4.05 -0.23 -5.50
CA LEU A 24 3.01 0.37 -4.67
C LEU A 24 1.74 -0.50 -4.79
N PRO A 25 1.60 -1.53 -3.95
CA PRO A 25 0.39 -2.34 -3.97
C PRO A 25 -0.76 -1.64 -3.26
N GLY A 26 -1.95 -1.74 -3.82
CA GLY A 26 -3.21 -1.49 -3.14
C GLY A 26 -3.61 -2.67 -2.25
N SER A 27 -4.90 -2.88 -2.07
CA SER A 27 -5.42 -3.97 -1.25
C SER A 27 -5.21 -5.32 -1.92
N VAL A 28 -4.50 -6.21 -1.26
CA VAL A 28 -4.25 -7.59 -1.67
C VAL A 28 -4.73 -8.53 -0.56
N ALA A 29 -5.52 -9.54 -0.91
CA ALA A 29 -6.13 -10.48 0.03
C ALA A 29 -5.08 -11.39 0.69
N THR A 30 -4.53 -10.93 1.81
CA THR A 30 -3.49 -11.62 2.59
C THR A 30 -3.81 -11.60 4.07
N ASP A 31 -3.10 -12.39 4.86
CA ASP A 31 -3.22 -12.39 6.33
C ASP A 31 -2.50 -11.21 7.02
N VAL A 32 -2.13 -10.15 6.30
CA VAL A 32 -1.37 -9.03 6.87
C VAL A 32 -2.09 -8.38 8.06
N ALA A 33 -3.40 -8.11 7.94
CA ALA A 33 -4.19 -7.51 9.01
C ALA A 33 -4.33 -8.47 10.21
N ARG A 34 -4.56 -9.75 9.95
CA ARG A 34 -4.68 -10.80 10.98
C ARG A 34 -3.39 -11.01 11.75
N ASN A 35 -2.25 -10.91 11.07
CA ASN A 35 -0.91 -11.06 11.66
C ASN A 35 -0.33 -9.76 12.22
N ALA A 36 -1.00 -8.62 12.03
CA ALA A 36 -0.57 -7.34 12.58
C ALA A 36 -0.47 -7.40 14.11
N LEU A 37 0.46 -6.64 14.66
CA LEU A 37 0.63 -6.53 16.11
C LEU A 37 -0.24 -5.39 16.66
N THR A 38 -0.84 -5.63 17.81
CA THR A 38 -1.53 -4.61 18.61
C THR A 38 -0.52 -3.83 19.46
N GLY A 39 -0.95 -2.73 20.09
CA GLY A 39 -0.08 -1.88 20.88
C GLY A 39 0.59 -2.58 22.08
N ASN A 40 0.07 -3.71 22.54
CA ASN A 40 0.68 -4.55 23.59
C ASN A 40 1.55 -5.70 23.04
N GLY A 41 1.75 -5.76 21.72
CA GLY A 41 2.59 -6.77 21.08
C GLY A 41 1.88 -8.11 20.79
N SER A 42 0.59 -8.26 21.11
CA SER A 42 -0.17 -9.44 20.71
C SER A 42 -0.60 -9.37 19.25
N LYS A 43 -0.90 -10.51 18.63
CA LYS A 43 -1.49 -10.53 17.30
C LYS A 43 -2.91 -9.97 17.32
N ARG A 44 -3.27 -9.17 16.32
CA ARG A 44 -4.62 -8.63 16.13
C ARG A 44 -5.65 -9.78 15.98
N GLY A 45 -5.33 -10.84 15.25
CA GLY A 45 -6.15 -12.04 15.07
C GLY A 45 -7.41 -11.85 14.20
N ILE A 46 -7.76 -10.62 13.87
CA ILE A 46 -8.94 -10.26 13.08
C ILE A 46 -8.47 -9.72 11.73
N SER A 47 -9.15 -10.12 10.66
CA SER A 47 -8.90 -9.60 9.33
C SER A 47 -9.52 -8.21 9.14
N ASP A 48 -9.23 -7.59 8.01
CA ASP A 48 -9.78 -6.32 7.59
C ASP A 48 -10.60 -6.54 6.31
N ALA A 49 -11.84 -6.06 6.29
CA ALA A 49 -12.76 -6.28 5.17
C ALA A 49 -12.23 -5.70 3.84
N VAL A 50 -11.47 -4.60 3.89
CA VAL A 50 -10.86 -4.00 2.69
C VAL A 50 -9.75 -4.90 2.16
N ILE A 51 -8.93 -5.45 3.05
CA ILE A 51 -7.87 -6.40 2.69
C ILE A 51 -8.47 -7.71 2.17
N ASP A 52 -9.51 -8.25 2.82
CA ASP A 52 -10.16 -9.48 2.38
C ASP A 52 -10.84 -9.35 1.01
N ALA A 53 -11.32 -8.15 0.67
CA ALA A 53 -11.86 -7.82 -0.65
C ALA A 53 -10.79 -7.44 -1.69
N GLY A 54 -9.51 -7.49 -1.33
CA GLY A 54 -8.38 -7.21 -2.19
C GLY A 54 -8.22 -8.21 -3.33
N ASP A 55 -7.25 -7.97 -4.17
CA ASP A 55 -6.93 -8.84 -5.29
C ASP A 55 -6.19 -10.11 -4.83
N ASP A 56 -6.19 -11.15 -5.68
CA ASP A 56 -5.46 -12.39 -5.43
C ASP A 56 -3.95 -12.12 -5.30
N PRO A 57 -3.29 -12.60 -4.23
CA PRO A 57 -1.85 -12.42 -4.06
C PRO A 57 -0.99 -12.95 -5.21
N MET A 58 -1.44 -14.01 -5.88
CA MET A 58 -0.71 -14.59 -7.01
C MET A 58 -0.76 -13.68 -8.24
N ASP A 59 -1.89 -13.01 -8.48
CA ASP A 59 -2.01 -12.05 -9.59
C ASP A 59 -1.17 -10.80 -9.32
N CYS A 60 -1.17 -10.31 -8.09
CA CYS A 60 -0.26 -9.25 -7.67
C CYS A 60 1.21 -9.66 -7.89
N ALA A 61 1.61 -10.86 -7.48
CA ALA A 61 2.97 -11.36 -7.65
C ALA A 61 3.39 -11.46 -9.13
N LYS A 62 2.49 -11.89 -10.03
CA LYS A 62 2.75 -11.91 -11.48
C LYS A 62 3.00 -10.51 -12.01
N CYS A 63 2.17 -9.53 -11.64
CA CYS A 63 2.32 -8.15 -12.07
C CYS A 63 3.64 -7.53 -11.56
N ILE A 64 4.05 -7.84 -10.31
CA ILE A 64 5.35 -7.42 -9.78
C ILE A 64 6.49 -8.02 -10.62
N TRP A 65 6.42 -9.32 -10.93
CA TRP A 65 7.42 -9.98 -11.74
C TRP A 65 7.54 -9.38 -13.15
N GLU A 66 6.42 -9.06 -13.78
CA GLU A 66 6.38 -8.39 -15.08
C GLU A 66 6.98 -6.97 -15.02
N ALA A 67 6.67 -6.21 -13.97
CA ALA A 67 7.21 -4.87 -13.78
C ALA A 67 8.74 -4.89 -13.59
N VAL A 68 9.25 -5.83 -12.82
CA VAL A 68 10.70 -6.02 -12.61
C VAL A 68 11.40 -6.44 -13.92
N ASN A 69 10.83 -7.38 -14.66
CA ASN A 69 11.41 -7.82 -15.94
C ASN A 69 11.37 -6.74 -17.03
N ALA A 70 10.46 -5.78 -16.91
CA ALA A 70 10.36 -4.65 -17.83
C ALA A 70 11.18 -3.43 -17.38
N ASP A 71 12.02 -3.58 -16.33
CA ASP A 71 12.85 -2.50 -15.74
C ASP A 71 12.05 -1.24 -15.37
N LYS A 72 10.78 -1.41 -14.97
CA LYS A 72 9.96 -0.27 -14.56
C LYS A 72 10.52 0.37 -13.29
N PRO A 73 10.72 1.70 -13.26
CA PRO A 73 11.18 2.38 -12.06
C PRO A 73 10.15 2.36 -10.92
N GLU A 74 8.89 2.42 -11.31
CA GLU A 74 7.75 2.39 -10.40
C GLU A 74 6.60 1.63 -11.04
N TYR A 75 5.86 0.90 -10.22
CA TYR A 75 4.65 0.21 -10.64
C TYR A 75 3.59 0.27 -9.55
N ILE A 76 2.43 0.81 -9.88
CA ILE A 76 1.28 0.87 -8.98
C ILE A 76 0.36 -0.29 -9.34
N TYR A 77 0.18 -1.22 -8.42
CA TYR A 77 -0.77 -2.32 -8.50
C TYR A 77 -1.96 -2.01 -7.61
N ALA A 78 -3.03 -1.46 -8.16
CA ALA A 78 -4.15 -0.97 -7.37
C ALA A 78 -5.45 -0.97 -8.17
N LYS A 79 -6.58 -1.08 -7.47
CA LYS A 79 -7.92 -0.89 -8.05
C LYS A 79 -8.20 0.58 -8.31
N GLU A 80 -9.29 0.86 -9.04
CA GLU A 80 -9.61 2.22 -9.52
C GLU A 80 -9.57 3.30 -8.43
N MET A 81 -10.13 3.01 -7.25
CA MET A 81 -10.17 3.97 -6.15
C MET A 81 -8.76 4.26 -5.60
N GLU A 82 -7.98 3.24 -5.36
CA GLU A 82 -6.61 3.36 -4.82
C GLU A 82 -5.68 3.99 -5.86
N MET A 83 -5.85 3.65 -7.14
CA MET A 83 -5.14 4.28 -8.26
C MET A 83 -5.48 5.78 -8.34
N GLY A 84 -6.76 6.14 -8.18
CA GLY A 84 -7.20 7.52 -8.13
C GLY A 84 -6.55 8.30 -7.00
N LEU A 85 -6.46 7.72 -5.81
CA LEU A 85 -5.78 8.33 -4.66
C LEU A 85 -4.28 8.51 -4.91
N ALA A 86 -3.61 7.51 -5.50
CA ALA A 86 -2.20 7.61 -5.85
C ALA A 86 -1.92 8.74 -6.86
N GLN A 87 -2.78 8.88 -7.87
CA GLN A 87 -2.70 9.98 -8.84
C GLN A 87 -2.99 11.35 -8.21
N MET A 88 -4.03 11.42 -7.38
CA MET A 88 -4.42 12.65 -6.67
C MET A 88 -3.30 13.18 -5.80
N ARG A 89 -2.54 12.31 -5.14
CA ARG A 89 -1.40 12.70 -4.30
C ARG A 89 -0.38 13.59 -5.05
N HIS A 90 -0.21 13.37 -6.34
CA HIS A 90 0.74 14.14 -7.18
C HIS A 90 0.08 15.33 -7.85
N ALA A 91 -1.19 15.20 -8.25
CA ALA A 91 -1.91 16.23 -8.98
C ALA A 91 -2.47 17.32 -8.06
N ASP A 92 -3.01 16.95 -6.91
CA ASP A 92 -3.62 17.84 -5.92
C ASP A 92 -3.38 17.27 -4.50
N PRO A 93 -2.22 17.56 -3.89
CA PRO A 93 -1.87 17.06 -2.56
C PRO A 93 -2.87 17.49 -1.47
N ASP A 94 -3.43 18.70 -1.54
CA ASP A 94 -4.35 19.21 -0.53
C ASP A 94 -5.65 18.41 -0.56
N ALA A 95 -6.24 18.20 -1.73
CA ALA A 95 -7.42 17.35 -1.89
C ALA A 95 -7.16 15.90 -1.47
N PHE A 96 -5.96 15.38 -1.76
CA PHE A 96 -5.56 14.04 -1.32
C PHE A 96 -5.55 13.93 0.20
N PHE A 97 -4.91 14.87 0.91
CA PHE A 97 -4.83 14.82 2.38
C PHE A 97 -6.21 15.03 3.03
N GLU A 98 -7.08 15.84 2.45
CA GLU A 98 -8.47 15.98 2.91
C GLU A 98 -9.24 14.65 2.76
N ALA A 99 -9.14 14.00 1.62
CA ALA A 99 -9.78 12.72 1.37
C ALA A 99 -9.33 11.63 2.34
N ILE A 100 -8.02 11.44 2.53
CA ILE A 100 -7.51 10.42 3.45
C ILE A 100 -7.81 10.72 4.92
N ALA A 101 -7.90 11.99 5.31
CA ALA A 101 -8.33 12.38 6.65
C ALA A 101 -9.78 11.96 6.91
N GLY A 102 -10.66 12.11 5.91
CA GLY A 102 -12.05 11.62 5.98
C GLY A 102 -12.14 10.11 6.17
N PHE A 103 -11.38 9.33 5.40
CA PHE A 103 -11.30 7.88 5.56
C PHE A 103 -10.73 7.48 6.92
N GLY A 104 -9.68 8.16 7.38
CA GLY A 104 -9.06 7.90 8.68
C GLY A 104 -10.05 8.14 9.83
N ALA A 105 -10.80 9.23 9.80
CA ALA A 105 -11.81 9.54 10.81
C ALA A 105 -12.88 8.45 10.90
N GLN A 106 -13.43 8.00 9.77
CA GLN A 106 -14.41 6.91 9.72
C GLN A 106 -13.86 5.60 10.30
N THR A 107 -12.61 5.25 9.97
CA THR A 107 -11.96 4.04 10.47
C THR A 107 -11.76 4.10 11.98
N VAL A 108 -11.33 5.23 12.53
CA VAL A 108 -11.13 5.43 13.96
C VAL A 108 -12.47 5.38 14.71
N GLU A 109 -13.52 6.01 14.19
CA GLU A 109 -14.86 5.93 14.78
C GLU A 109 -15.41 4.50 14.82
N ALA A 110 -15.24 3.76 13.72
CA ALA A 110 -15.67 2.36 13.66
C ALA A 110 -14.93 1.50 14.69
N TYR A 111 -13.61 1.68 14.81
CA TYR A 111 -12.80 0.97 15.80
C TYR A 111 -13.24 1.22 17.24
N TRP A 112 -13.54 2.47 17.62
CA TRP A 112 -13.97 2.78 18.98
C TRP A 112 -15.37 2.25 19.26
N LYS A 113 -16.29 2.31 18.31
CA LYS A 113 -17.64 1.73 18.44
C LYS A 113 -17.60 0.22 18.66
N GLU A 114 -16.74 -0.50 17.93
CA GLU A 114 -16.56 -1.93 18.12
C GLU A 114 -15.98 -2.27 19.50
N LYS A 115 -15.04 -1.45 19.99
CA LYS A 115 -14.42 -1.65 21.30
C LYS A 115 -15.35 -1.38 22.47
N ASP A 116 -16.27 -0.43 22.33
CA ASP A 116 -17.27 -0.10 23.36
C ASP A 116 -18.38 -1.15 23.45
N THR A 117 -18.50 -2.04 22.46
CA THR A 117 -19.49 -3.14 22.43
C THR A 117 -18.92 -4.48 22.90
N MET A 118 -17.62 -4.56 23.17
CA MET A 118 -16.94 -5.73 23.76
C MET A 118 -16.73 -5.56 25.26
#